data_5895955dbbe671ebe8bc7cdc5a9e0dfa
#
_entry.id   5895955dbbe671ebe8bc7cdc5a9e0dfa
#
_cell.length_a   1.000
_cell.length_b   1.000
_cell.length_c   1.000
_cell.angle_alpha   90.00
_cell.angle_beta   90.00
_cell.angle_gamma   90.00
#
_symmetry.space_group_name_H-M   'P 1'
#
loop_
_entity.id
_entity.type
_entity.pdbx_description
1 polymer ?
#
loop_
_entity_poly.entity_id
_entity_poly.type
_entity_poly.pdbx_seq_one_letter_code
_entity_poly.pdbx_strand_id
1 'polypeptide(L)'
;TLPVLTGGAYLHISDQAPKIFTRLAKQALAMFGSTSPSYLILQSLDAVNRYLVHTYPEQLRTFLPLCNQAKVELAAHGYSFVGNEILKWTIDCKSYGYTGIQLAQQLKESNIHVEFSDPDYLVLMFTPEIGIDGLKRLQTTLIRIPSRSPIVNSPPAPAIGVPILTPRQAA
;
A
#
# COMPACT_ATOMS: atom_id res chain seq x y z
N THR A 1 -0.45 -5.48 4.33
CA THR A 1 -1.71 -6.14 3.92
C THR A 1 -1.79 -7.51 4.57
N LEU A 2 -2.91 -7.85 5.16
CA LEU A 2 -3.16 -9.16 5.78
C LEU A 2 -3.90 -10.06 4.78
N PRO A 3 -3.72 -11.38 4.85
CA PRO A 3 -4.41 -12.34 3.98
C PRO A 3 -5.87 -12.53 4.42
N VAL A 4 -6.68 -11.50 4.26
CA VAL A 4 -8.11 -11.46 4.56
C VAL A 4 -8.87 -11.16 3.27
N LEU A 5 -10.04 -11.76 3.11
CA LEU A 5 -10.91 -11.45 1.97
C LEU A 5 -11.28 -9.96 1.97
N THR A 6 -11.28 -9.36 0.79
CA THR A 6 -11.62 -7.94 0.59
C THR A 6 -12.94 -7.59 1.24
N GLY A 7 -12.97 -6.49 1.96
CA GLY A 7 -14.13 -6.01 2.72
C GLY A 7 -14.11 -6.36 4.21
N GLY A 8 -13.15 -7.20 4.66
CA GLY A 8 -12.94 -7.46 6.09
C GLY A 8 -11.99 -6.44 6.73
N ALA A 9 -12.36 -5.92 7.90
CA ALA A 9 -11.51 -5.04 8.70
C ALA A 9 -11.81 -5.16 10.19
N TYR A 10 -10.82 -4.81 11.02
CA TYR A 10 -10.99 -4.64 12.46
C TYR A 10 -10.99 -3.17 12.83
N LEU A 11 -11.90 -2.76 13.69
CA LEU A 11 -11.86 -1.48 14.36
C LEU A 11 -11.22 -1.64 15.74
N HIS A 12 -10.04 -1.06 15.93
CA HIS A 12 -9.36 -1.04 17.22
C HIS A 12 -9.56 0.33 17.89
N ILE A 13 -9.97 0.30 19.14
CA ILE A 13 -10.14 1.50 19.98
C ILE A 13 -9.14 1.39 21.12
N SER A 14 -8.24 2.36 21.25
CA SER A 14 -7.29 2.43 22.35
C SER A 14 -8.02 2.57 23.69
N ASP A 15 -7.51 1.93 24.75
CA ASP A 15 -8.02 2.09 26.11
C ASP A 15 -7.92 3.53 26.62
N GLN A 16 -7.03 4.33 26.01
CA GLN A 16 -6.88 5.75 26.32
C GLN A 16 -7.75 6.66 25.46
N ALA A 17 -8.53 6.11 24.52
CA ALA A 17 -9.42 6.90 23.69
C ALA A 17 -10.59 7.45 24.54
N PRO A 18 -11.13 8.64 24.20
CA PRO A 18 -12.31 9.16 24.85
C PRO A 18 -13.44 8.12 24.87
N LYS A 19 -14.10 7.94 26.02
CA LYS A 19 -15.17 6.94 26.24
C LYS A 19 -16.31 7.00 25.21
N ILE A 20 -16.51 8.15 24.57
CA ILE A 20 -17.49 8.31 23.51
C ILE A 20 -17.25 7.34 22.34
N PHE A 21 -15.98 7.06 21.96
CA PHE A 21 -15.68 6.14 20.87
C PHE A 21 -16.13 4.71 21.22
N THR A 22 -15.78 4.21 22.41
CA THR A 22 -16.21 2.86 22.84
C THR A 22 -17.72 2.78 22.94
N ARG A 23 -18.38 3.82 23.47
CA ARG A 23 -19.82 3.86 23.64
C ARG A 23 -20.59 3.85 22.32
N LEU A 24 -20.11 4.59 21.32
CA LEU A 24 -20.79 4.74 20.03
C LEU A 24 -20.31 3.80 18.93
N ALA A 25 -19.19 3.08 19.13
CA ALA A 25 -18.60 2.25 18.08
C ALA A 25 -19.58 1.22 17.52
N LYS A 26 -20.30 0.51 18.37
CA LYS A 26 -21.27 -0.52 17.94
C LYS A 26 -22.40 0.10 17.09
N GLN A 27 -22.91 1.25 17.50
CA GLN A 27 -23.95 1.95 16.78
C GLN A 27 -23.43 2.49 15.43
N ALA A 28 -22.24 3.08 15.42
CA ALA A 28 -21.63 3.57 14.19
C ALA A 28 -21.35 2.42 13.19
N LEU A 29 -20.84 1.29 13.67
CA LEU A 29 -20.66 0.11 12.81
C LEU A 29 -21.97 -0.43 12.25
N ALA A 30 -23.07 -0.37 13.01
CA ALA A 30 -24.38 -0.78 12.54
C ALA A 30 -24.95 0.20 11.49
N MET A 31 -24.61 1.48 11.58
CA MET A 31 -25.08 2.52 10.63
C MET A 31 -24.24 2.58 9.35
N PHE A 32 -22.92 2.41 9.45
CA PHE A 32 -21.98 2.64 8.35
C PHE A 32 -21.30 1.37 7.84
N GLY A 33 -21.39 0.26 8.55
CA GLY A 33 -20.90 -1.03 8.12
C GLY A 33 -21.90 -1.74 7.21
N SER A 34 -21.53 -2.97 6.80
CA SER A 34 -22.42 -3.80 5.99
C SER A 34 -23.60 -4.31 6.81
N THR A 35 -24.80 -4.21 6.23
CA THR A 35 -26.03 -4.80 6.79
C THR A 35 -26.12 -6.31 6.52
N SER A 36 -25.31 -6.84 5.61
CA SER A 36 -25.29 -8.24 5.21
C SER A 36 -23.86 -8.78 5.21
N PRO A 37 -23.26 -8.97 6.40
CA PRO A 37 -21.88 -9.46 6.48
C PRO A 37 -21.76 -10.87 5.91
N SER A 38 -20.79 -11.08 5.02
CA SER A 38 -20.50 -12.41 4.49
C SER A 38 -19.80 -13.27 5.53
N TYR A 39 -20.31 -14.46 5.77
CA TYR A 39 -19.67 -15.43 6.68
C TYR A 39 -18.26 -15.82 6.21
N LEU A 40 -18.00 -15.87 4.91
CA LEU A 40 -16.66 -16.14 4.38
C LEU A 40 -15.67 -15.03 4.76
N ILE A 41 -16.09 -13.77 4.70
CA ILE A 41 -15.25 -12.63 5.14
C ILE A 41 -14.99 -12.72 6.64
N LEU A 42 -16.02 -12.98 7.45
CA LEU A 42 -15.86 -13.13 8.90
C LEU A 42 -14.95 -14.30 9.25
N GLN A 43 -15.09 -15.45 8.56
CA GLN A 43 -14.25 -16.61 8.75
C GLN A 43 -12.78 -16.30 8.38
N SER A 44 -12.54 -15.54 7.30
CA SER A 44 -11.19 -15.13 6.93
C SER A 44 -10.55 -14.21 7.97
N LEU A 45 -11.32 -13.31 8.58
CA LEU A 45 -10.89 -12.47 9.70
C LEU A 45 -10.55 -13.30 10.94
N ASP A 46 -11.36 -14.31 11.27
CA ASP A 46 -11.06 -15.21 12.40
C ASP A 46 -9.79 -16.04 12.14
N ALA A 47 -9.68 -16.61 10.94
CA ALA A 47 -8.52 -17.42 10.56
C ALA A 47 -7.20 -16.63 10.61
N VAL A 48 -7.21 -15.35 10.23
CA VAL A 48 -6.01 -14.53 10.23
C VAL A 48 -5.46 -14.27 11.63
N ASN A 49 -6.28 -14.34 12.69
CA ASN A 49 -5.81 -14.15 14.07
C ASN A 49 -4.75 -15.19 14.45
N ARG A 50 -4.94 -16.45 14.09
CA ARG A 50 -3.94 -17.50 14.33
C ARG A 50 -2.67 -17.27 13.53
N TYR A 51 -2.80 -16.87 12.28
CA TYR A 51 -1.68 -16.53 11.42
C TYR A 51 -0.84 -15.37 12.00
N LEU A 52 -1.50 -14.31 12.47
CA LEU A 52 -0.86 -13.15 13.10
C LEU A 52 -0.09 -13.50 14.37
N VAL A 53 -0.60 -14.46 15.16
CA VAL A 53 0.04 -14.85 16.41
C VAL A 53 1.22 -15.81 16.19
N HIS A 54 1.08 -16.78 15.29
CA HIS A 54 2.01 -17.90 15.22
C HIS A 54 3.00 -17.84 14.04
N THR A 55 2.61 -17.23 12.93
CA THR A 55 3.38 -17.32 11.67
C THR A 55 3.91 -15.97 11.21
N TYR A 56 3.07 -14.96 11.18
CA TYR A 56 3.37 -13.67 10.58
C TYR A 56 4.55 -12.92 11.22
N PRO A 57 4.74 -12.93 12.57
CA PRO A 57 5.86 -12.21 13.18
C PRO A 57 7.23 -12.73 12.72
N GLU A 58 7.37 -14.06 12.57
CA GLU A 58 8.62 -14.66 12.09
C GLU A 58 8.85 -14.38 10.62
N GLN A 59 7.81 -14.48 9.80
CA GLN A 59 7.88 -14.13 8.39
C GLN A 59 8.26 -12.65 8.19
N LEU A 60 7.69 -11.73 8.97
CA LEU A 60 8.09 -10.33 8.93
C LEU A 60 9.54 -10.13 9.34
N ARG A 61 9.99 -10.78 10.42
CA ARG A 61 11.37 -10.64 10.92
C ARG A 61 12.39 -11.01 9.85
N THR A 62 12.11 -12.03 9.05
CA THR A 62 12.98 -12.48 7.97
C THR A 62 12.82 -11.66 6.70
N PHE A 63 11.62 -11.20 6.39
CA PHE A 63 11.31 -10.53 5.12
C PHE A 63 11.66 -9.02 5.12
N LEU A 64 11.45 -8.30 6.24
CA LEU A 64 11.70 -6.86 6.31
C LEU A 64 13.16 -6.47 5.99
N PRO A 65 14.20 -7.16 6.50
CA PRO A 65 15.58 -6.88 6.12
C PRO A 65 15.84 -7.02 4.63
N LEU A 66 15.24 -8.03 3.99
CA LEU A 66 15.39 -8.25 2.55
C LEU A 66 14.74 -7.14 1.73
N CYS A 67 13.54 -6.70 2.12
CA CYS A 67 12.89 -5.55 1.49
C CYS A 67 13.73 -4.28 1.64
N ASN A 68 14.27 -4.03 2.83
CA ASN A 68 15.10 -2.86 3.08
C ASN A 68 16.38 -2.88 2.26
N GLN A 69 17.06 -4.04 2.19
CA GLN A 69 18.25 -4.21 1.36
C GLN A 69 17.95 -3.96 -0.11
N ALA A 70 16.89 -4.57 -0.64
CA ALA A 70 16.48 -4.39 -2.03
C ALA A 70 16.15 -2.92 -2.34
N LYS A 71 15.49 -2.20 -1.42
CA LYS A 71 15.21 -0.76 -1.54
C LYS A 71 16.49 0.07 -1.61
N VAL A 72 17.48 -0.24 -0.77
CA VAL A 72 18.80 0.43 -0.76
C VAL A 72 19.55 0.19 -2.06
N GLU A 73 19.57 -1.04 -2.56
CA GLU A 73 20.24 -1.39 -3.81
C GLU A 73 19.58 -0.71 -5.02
N LEU A 74 18.25 -0.64 -5.06
CA LEU A 74 17.52 0.09 -6.10
C LEU A 74 17.76 1.61 -6.01
N ALA A 75 17.85 2.16 -4.80
CA ALA A 75 18.20 3.57 -4.61
C ALA A 75 19.62 3.86 -5.14
N ALA A 76 20.59 2.97 -4.87
CA ALA A 76 21.94 3.06 -5.42
C ALA A 76 21.96 2.94 -6.95
N HIS A 77 20.98 2.24 -7.55
CA HIS A 77 20.79 2.14 -9.00
C HIS A 77 20.15 3.38 -9.63
N GLY A 78 19.67 4.33 -8.82
CA GLY A 78 19.11 5.61 -9.27
C GLY A 78 17.61 5.78 -9.05
N TYR A 79 16.91 4.81 -8.47
CA TYR A 79 15.50 4.98 -8.12
C TYR A 79 15.33 5.86 -6.88
N SER A 80 14.36 6.77 -6.93
CA SER A 80 13.98 7.62 -5.79
C SER A 80 12.70 7.10 -5.14
N PHE A 81 12.71 7.02 -3.80
CA PHE A 81 11.57 6.55 -3.02
C PHE A 81 10.99 7.67 -2.18
N VAL A 82 9.67 7.76 -2.14
CA VAL A 82 8.94 8.70 -1.28
C VAL A 82 8.49 7.99 -0.02
N GLY A 83 8.79 8.57 1.12
CA GLY A 83 8.50 7.97 2.43
C GLY A 83 9.46 6.84 2.82
N ASN A 84 9.26 6.33 4.04
CA ASN A 84 10.15 5.35 4.68
C ASN A 84 9.50 3.98 4.92
N GLU A 85 8.29 3.75 4.42
CA GLU A 85 7.60 2.47 4.57
C GLU A 85 8.38 1.32 3.91
N ILE A 86 8.53 0.21 4.64
CA ILE A 86 9.33 -0.94 4.17
C ILE A 86 8.49 -1.87 3.30
N LEU A 87 7.22 -2.08 3.64
CA LEU A 87 6.32 -2.99 2.92
C LEU A 87 5.47 -2.30 1.85
N LYS A 88 5.59 -0.98 1.74
CA LYS A 88 4.95 -0.21 0.68
C LYS A 88 5.96 0.77 0.12
N TRP A 89 6.31 0.60 -1.14
CA TRP A 89 7.23 1.49 -1.82
C TRP A 89 6.47 2.42 -2.75
N THR A 90 6.68 3.71 -2.57
CA THR A 90 6.26 4.74 -3.52
C THR A 90 7.51 5.21 -4.26
N ILE A 91 7.57 4.94 -5.55
CA ILE A 91 8.70 5.30 -6.41
C ILE A 91 8.35 6.61 -7.12
N ASP A 92 9.24 7.62 -7.03
CA ASP A 92 9.21 8.80 -7.90
C ASP A 92 9.76 8.40 -9.27
N CYS A 93 8.85 8.13 -10.20
CA CYS A 93 9.20 7.60 -11.51
C CYS A 93 9.81 8.64 -12.42
N LYS A 94 9.42 9.91 -12.28
CA LYS A 94 9.91 11.01 -13.13
C LYS A 94 11.39 11.29 -12.91
N SER A 95 11.88 11.13 -11.70
CA SER A 95 13.31 11.25 -11.40
C SER A 95 14.16 10.22 -12.16
N TYR A 96 13.60 9.04 -12.45
CA TYR A 96 14.24 7.96 -13.24
C TYR A 96 13.99 8.09 -14.75
N GLY A 97 13.18 9.08 -15.19
CA GLY A 97 12.88 9.38 -16.59
C GLY A 97 11.69 8.64 -17.19
N TYR A 98 10.78 8.16 -16.35
CA TYR A 98 9.54 7.49 -16.77
C TYR A 98 8.33 8.07 -16.03
N THR A 99 7.14 7.90 -16.62
CA THR A 99 5.91 8.02 -15.82
C THR A 99 5.68 6.74 -15.05
N GLY A 100 4.91 6.81 -13.95
CA GLY A 100 4.53 5.60 -13.20
C GLY A 100 3.75 4.62 -14.06
N ILE A 101 2.92 5.11 -14.98
CA ILE A 101 2.17 4.29 -15.94
C ILE A 101 3.12 3.51 -16.86
N GLN A 102 4.19 4.16 -17.37
CA GLN A 102 5.18 3.50 -18.22
C GLN A 102 5.95 2.41 -17.47
N LEU A 103 6.39 2.69 -16.23
CA LEU A 103 7.06 1.68 -15.40
C LEU A 103 6.12 0.53 -15.03
N ALA A 104 4.86 0.81 -14.70
CA ALA A 104 3.86 -0.21 -14.43
C ALA A 104 3.65 -1.15 -15.63
N GLN A 105 3.64 -0.61 -16.85
CA GLN A 105 3.53 -1.42 -18.06
C GLN A 105 4.73 -2.34 -18.25
N GLN A 106 5.96 -1.85 -18.04
CA GLN A 106 7.16 -2.68 -18.13
C GLN A 106 7.20 -3.79 -17.06
N LEU A 107 6.78 -3.48 -15.84
CA LEU A 107 6.66 -4.47 -14.77
C LEU A 107 5.62 -5.55 -15.11
N LYS A 108 4.49 -5.16 -15.71
CA LYS A 108 3.44 -6.07 -16.14
C LYS A 108 3.93 -7.08 -17.19
N GLU A 109 4.83 -6.70 -18.10
CA GLU A 109 5.47 -7.60 -19.07
C GLU A 109 6.28 -8.72 -18.38
N SER A 110 6.75 -8.47 -17.15
CA SER A 110 7.43 -9.45 -16.29
C SER A 110 6.50 -10.12 -15.27
N ASN A 111 5.17 -10.08 -15.47
CA ASN A 111 4.17 -10.58 -14.55
C ASN A 111 4.27 -10.00 -13.13
N ILE A 112 4.61 -8.70 -13.03
CA ILE A 112 4.62 -7.95 -11.79
C ILE A 112 3.49 -6.92 -11.86
N HIS A 113 2.50 -7.06 -10.98
CA HIS A 113 1.36 -6.16 -10.87
C HIS A 113 1.62 -5.16 -9.75
N VAL A 114 1.38 -3.89 -10.03
CA VAL A 114 1.55 -2.79 -9.09
C VAL A 114 0.24 -2.50 -8.36
N GLU A 115 0.31 -1.93 -7.17
CA GLU A 115 -0.87 -1.51 -6.42
C GLU A 115 -1.53 -0.28 -7.05
N PHE A 116 -0.71 0.69 -7.46
CA PHE A 116 -1.18 1.94 -8.05
C PHE A 116 -0.11 2.53 -8.95
N SER A 117 -0.53 3.25 -9.99
CA SER A 117 0.36 4.07 -10.80
C SER A 117 -0.37 5.28 -11.36
N ASP A 118 0.30 6.43 -11.37
CA ASP A 118 -0.14 7.66 -11.99
C ASP A 118 1.00 8.26 -12.85
N PRO A 119 0.87 9.48 -13.42
CA PRO A 119 1.96 10.09 -14.17
C PRO A 119 3.26 10.32 -13.38
N ASP A 120 3.20 10.46 -12.06
CA ASP A 120 4.34 10.81 -11.21
C ASP A 120 4.91 9.61 -10.46
N TYR A 121 4.03 8.77 -9.90
CA TYR A 121 4.39 7.75 -8.94
C TYR A 121 3.95 6.35 -9.35
N LEU A 122 4.68 5.38 -8.80
CA LEU A 122 4.32 3.97 -8.83
C LEU A 122 4.36 3.43 -7.40
N VAL A 123 3.30 2.73 -6.99
CA VAL A 123 3.18 2.15 -5.66
C VAL A 123 3.22 0.62 -5.75
N LEU A 124 4.12 0.04 -4.97
CA LEU A 124 4.25 -1.40 -4.77
C LEU A 124 3.88 -1.73 -3.33
N MET A 125 3.13 -2.79 -3.12
CA MET A 125 2.83 -3.32 -1.79
C MET A 125 3.33 -4.76 -1.68
N PHE A 126 3.91 -5.07 -0.53
CA PHE A 126 4.53 -6.36 -0.27
C PHE A 126 3.87 -7.04 0.93
N THR A 127 3.83 -8.36 0.84
CA THR A 127 3.58 -9.24 1.98
C THR A 127 4.65 -10.31 1.99
N PRO A 128 4.96 -10.93 3.15
CA PRO A 128 5.94 -12.01 3.20
C PRO A 128 5.64 -13.19 2.27
N GLU A 129 4.36 -13.35 1.89
CA GLU A 129 3.89 -14.43 1.01
C GLU A 129 4.44 -14.36 -0.42
N ILE A 130 4.88 -13.18 -0.89
CA ILE A 130 5.54 -13.10 -2.21
C ILE A 130 6.89 -13.83 -2.23
N GLY A 131 7.48 -14.06 -1.04
CA GLY A 131 8.75 -14.74 -0.85
C GLY A 131 9.95 -13.97 -1.40
N ILE A 132 11.12 -14.57 -1.20
CA ILE A 132 12.40 -14.01 -1.66
C ILE A 132 12.46 -13.97 -3.19
N ASP A 133 11.91 -14.96 -3.87
CA ASP A 133 11.97 -15.06 -5.33
C ASP A 133 11.11 -13.96 -6.00
N GLY A 134 9.95 -13.63 -5.42
CA GLY A 134 9.12 -12.53 -5.89
C GLY A 134 9.83 -11.18 -5.75
N LEU A 135 10.48 -10.94 -4.60
CA LEU A 135 11.26 -9.74 -4.36
C LEU A 135 12.48 -9.63 -5.30
N LYS A 136 13.22 -10.72 -5.49
CA LYS A 136 14.36 -10.77 -6.43
C LYS A 136 13.94 -10.54 -7.87
N ARG A 137 12.81 -11.12 -8.30
CA ARG A 137 12.24 -10.89 -9.62
C ARG A 137 11.94 -9.42 -9.85
N LEU A 138 11.28 -8.76 -8.90
CA LEU A 138 11.01 -7.32 -8.96
C LEU A 138 12.31 -6.51 -9.07
N GLN A 139 13.26 -6.76 -8.17
CA GLN A 139 14.54 -6.07 -8.14
C GLN A 139 15.30 -6.22 -9.46
N THR A 140 15.43 -7.45 -9.96
CA THR A 140 16.10 -7.73 -11.23
C THR A 140 15.39 -7.04 -12.41
N THR A 141 14.07 -7.02 -12.41
CA THR A 141 13.29 -6.34 -13.46
C THR A 141 13.53 -4.85 -13.44
N LEU A 142 13.47 -4.21 -12.27
CA LEU A 142 13.73 -2.77 -12.14
C LEU A 142 15.17 -2.41 -12.54
N ILE A 143 16.17 -3.19 -12.16
CA ILE A 143 17.57 -2.97 -12.53
C ILE A 143 17.80 -3.05 -14.04
N ARG A 144 17.03 -3.88 -14.76
CA ARG A 144 17.14 -4.02 -16.23
C ARG A 144 16.53 -2.84 -16.99
N ILE A 145 15.70 -2.04 -16.36
CA ILE A 145 15.11 -0.85 -17.00
C ILE A 145 16.18 0.24 -17.04
N PRO A 146 16.60 0.73 -18.22
CA PRO A 146 17.62 1.77 -18.31
C PRO A 146 17.07 3.10 -17.81
N SER A 147 17.88 3.87 -17.08
CA SER A 147 17.51 5.23 -16.70
C SER A 147 17.44 6.13 -17.92
N ARG A 148 16.60 7.17 -17.86
CA ARG A 148 16.42 8.21 -18.87
C ARG A 148 16.59 9.59 -18.24
N SER A 149 16.64 10.63 -19.06
CA SER A 149 16.62 12.00 -18.56
C SER A 149 15.36 12.25 -17.72
N PRO A 150 15.49 12.86 -16.53
CA PRO A 150 14.34 13.14 -15.68
C PRO A 150 13.24 13.94 -16.39
N ILE A 151 11.99 13.63 -16.10
CA ILE A 151 10.83 14.34 -16.61
C ILE A 151 10.52 15.51 -15.68
N VAL A 152 10.68 16.74 -16.16
CA VAL A 152 10.53 17.97 -15.35
C VAL A 152 9.11 18.58 -15.48
N ASN A 153 8.11 17.82 -15.89
CA ASN A 153 6.75 18.30 -16.00
C ASN A 153 5.98 18.07 -14.69
N SER A 154 5.70 19.14 -13.96
CA SER A 154 4.73 19.09 -12.87
C SER A 154 3.37 19.57 -13.40
N PRO A 155 2.26 18.84 -13.15
CA PRO A 155 0.95 19.37 -13.45
C PRO A 155 0.73 20.68 -12.67
N PRO A 156 -0.02 21.64 -13.20
CA PRO A 156 -0.35 22.84 -12.46
C PRO A 156 -1.08 22.43 -11.15
N ALA A 157 -0.67 23.00 -10.03
CA ALA A 157 -1.36 22.77 -8.78
C ALA A 157 -2.83 23.19 -8.94
N PRO A 158 -3.81 22.33 -8.62
CA PRO A 158 -5.21 22.73 -8.66
C PRO A 158 -5.41 23.90 -7.70
N ALA A 159 -6.17 24.92 -8.13
CA ALA A 159 -6.55 26.00 -7.24
C ALA A 159 -7.36 25.40 -6.08
N ILE A 160 -6.93 25.68 -4.85
CA ILE A 160 -7.70 25.27 -3.66
C ILE A 160 -8.97 26.10 -3.67
N GLY A 161 -10.12 25.44 -3.92
CA GLY A 161 -11.42 26.09 -3.84
C GLY A 161 -11.70 26.58 -2.41
N VAL A 162 -12.36 27.71 -2.28
CA VAL A 162 -12.88 28.15 -0.99
C VAL A 162 -14.09 27.27 -0.65
N PRO A 163 -14.10 26.55 0.49
CA PRO A 163 -15.25 25.73 0.87
C PRO A 163 -16.47 26.64 1.10
N ILE A 164 -17.51 26.42 0.31
CA ILE A 164 -18.78 27.21 0.41
C ILE A 164 -19.74 26.56 1.41
N LEU A 165 -19.72 25.23 1.50
CA LEU A 165 -20.59 24.43 2.36
C LEU A 165 -19.78 23.37 3.08
N THR A 166 -20.16 23.06 4.31
CA THR A 166 -19.68 21.84 4.98
C THR A 166 -20.36 20.61 4.36
N PRO A 167 -19.77 19.39 4.46
CA PRO A 167 -20.43 18.16 3.98
C PRO A 167 -21.85 17.97 4.51
N ARG A 168 -22.12 18.39 5.76
CA ARG A 168 -23.46 18.32 6.38
C ARG A 168 -24.46 19.31 5.77
N GLN A 169 -24.00 20.46 5.30
CA GLN A 169 -24.82 21.45 4.66
C GLN A 169 -25.08 21.12 3.18
N ALA A 170 -24.24 20.31 2.58
CA ALA A 170 -24.36 19.88 1.19
C ALA A 170 -25.21 18.59 1.03
N ALA A 171 -25.48 17.87 2.13
CA ALA A 171 -26.34 16.69 2.17
C ALA A 171 -27.77 17.05 2.51
#